data_b84c8d561b52e4ac9dc294ecda8913c6
#
_entry.id   b84c8d561b52e4ac9dc294ecda8913c6
#
_cell.length_a   1.000
_cell.length_b   1.000
_cell.length_c   1.000
_cell.angle_alpha   90.00
_cell.angle_beta   90.00
_cell.angle_gamma   90.00
#
_symmetry.space_group_name_H-M   'P 1'
#
loop_
_entity.id
_entity.type
_entity.pdbx_description
1 polymer ?
#
loop_
_entity_poly.entity_id
_entity_poly.type
_entity_poly.pdbx_seq_one_letter_code
_entity_poly.pdbx_strand_id
1 'polypeptide(L)'
;MARAGEEIYNPRQKDRVVFLRTARETDGQLLRLEMFASPGAAPPPEHVHPRQEERFETVSGVLRARVGGEERSLGAGESLVVPPGTPHTWWLDGEEDANVLVEFRPALNTETFFETMYGLARDGKVDENGVPSFLQTAVISSAYEIYLPRPPIAMQKALFALLVPVGKLMGYRPSYPEYSGTDTPETVGPGDGSRRAGIVAAVGAGLLAFALVRRRSGRR
;
A
#
# COMPACT_ATOMS: atom_id res chain seq x y z
N MET A 1 -6.20 0.92 10.86
CA MET A 1 -5.09 -0.05 10.89
C MET A 1 -5.64 -1.41 11.22
N ALA A 2 -5.40 -2.36 10.39
CA ALA A 2 -5.88 -3.73 10.50
C ALA A 2 -5.47 -4.41 11.82
N ARG A 3 -6.26 -5.43 12.19
CA ARG A 3 -5.98 -6.30 13.35
C ARG A 3 -5.96 -7.75 12.87
N ALA A 4 -5.22 -8.60 13.54
CA ALA A 4 -5.27 -10.02 13.26
C ALA A 4 -6.70 -10.54 13.41
N GLY A 5 -7.15 -11.32 12.42
CA GLY A 5 -8.52 -11.80 12.29
C GLY A 5 -9.50 -10.83 11.60
N GLU A 6 -9.09 -9.61 11.32
CA GLU A 6 -9.93 -8.67 10.56
C GLU A 6 -10.00 -9.09 9.08
N GLU A 7 -11.18 -8.89 8.49
CA GLU A 7 -11.48 -9.30 7.14
C GLU A 7 -11.95 -8.10 6.30
N ILE A 8 -11.46 -8.04 5.06
CA ILE A 8 -11.89 -7.06 4.07
C ILE A 8 -12.25 -7.76 2.76
N TYR A 9 -13.20 -7.18 2.01
CA TYR A 9 -13.70 -7.74 0.75
C TYR A 9 -13.60 -6.71 -0.40
N ASN A 10 -13.14 -7.18 -1.55
CA ASN A 10 -13.04 -6.41 -2.79
C ASN A 10 -14.04 -6.94 -3.82
N PRO A 11 -15.14 -6.23 -4.10
CA PRO A 11 -16.15 -6.70 -5.04
C PRO A 11 -15.70 -6.69 -6.50
N ARG A 12 -14.64 -5.97 -6.85
CA ARG A 12 -14.11 -5.89 -8.22
C ARG A 12 -13.18 -7.04 -8.54
N GLN A 13 -12.30 -7.36 -7.61
CA GLN A 13 -11.39 -8.50 -7.74
C GLN A 13 -11.99 -9.81 -7.23
N LYS A 14 -13.23 -9.76 -6.68
CA LYS A 14 -13.95 -10.92 -6.13
C LYS A 14 -13.08 -11.71 -5.14
N ASP A 15 -12.31 -10.99 -4.33
CA ASP A 15 -11.46 -11.57 -3.33
C ASP A 15 -11.77 -11.02 -1.93
N ARG A 16 -11.43 -11.81 -0.96
CA ARG A 16 -11.53 -11.52 0.47
C ARG A 16 -10.18 -11.79 1.10
N VAL A 17 -9.72 -10.85 1.90
CA VAL A 17 -8.46 -10.96 2.62
C VAL A 17 -8.72 -10.97 4.12
N VAL A 18 -8.09 -11.90 4.83
CA VAL A 18 -8.01 -11.95 6.29
C VAL A 18 -6.59 -11.61 6.72
N PHE A 19 -6.43 -10.65 7.61
CA PHE A 19 -5.13 -10.30 8.18
C PHE A 19 -4.74 -11.34 9.24
N LEU A 20 -3.72 -12.15 8.99
CA LEU A 20 -3.26 -13.17 9.93
C LEU A 20 -2.19 -12.65 10.89
N ARG A 21 -1.27 -11.81 10.38
CA ARG A 21 -0.22 -11.15 11.17
C ARG A 21 -0.04 -9.74 10.65
N THR A 22 -0.05 -8.78 11.54
CA THR A 22 0.04 -7.36 11.21
C THR A 22 1.47 -6.84 11.38
N ALA A 23 1.77 -5.70 10.75
CA ALA A 23 3.04 -5.00 10.90
C ALA A 23 3.32 -4.67 12.37
N ARG A 24 2.28 -4.30 13.12
CA ARG A 24 2.41 -3.98 14.56
C ARG A 24 2.81 -5.19 15.39
N GLU A 25 2.25 -6.38 15.11
CA GLU A 25 2.54 -7.61 15.85
C GLU A 25 3.92 -8.18 15.55
N THR A 26 4.52 -7.77 14.43
CA THR A 26 5.80 -8.29 13.94
C THR A 26 6.92 -7.24 13.95
N ASP A 27 6.72 -6.10 14.60
CA ASP A 27 7.67 -4.97 14.60
C ASP A 27 8.08 -4.57 13.17
N GLY A 28 7.11 -4.57 12.23
CA GLY A 28 7.31 -4.22 10.83
C GLY A 28 8.03 -5.26 9.97
N GLN A 29 8.32 -6.43 10.52
CA GLN A 29 9.08 -7.46 9.78
C GLN A 29 8.23 -8.20 8.77
N LEU A 30 6.95 -8.42 9.08
CA LEU A 30 6.04 -9.27 8.30
C LEU A 30 4.62 -8.75 8.36
N LEU A 31 3.98 -8.66 7.19
CA LEU A 31 2.54 -8.73 7.04
C LEU A 31 2.20 -10.10 6.44
N ARG A 32 1.26 -10.84 7.04
CA ARG A 32 0.74 -12.09 6.49
C ARG A 32 -0.77 -12.02 6.33
N LEU A 33 -1.22 -12.33 5.14
CA LEU A 33 -2.61 -12.33 4.73
C LEU A 33 -3.02 -13.73 4.29
N GLU A 34 -4.29 -14.05 4.48
CA GLU A 34 -4.94 -15.17 3.81
C GLU A 34 -5.96 -14.60 2.81
N MET A 35 -5.76 -14.89 1.54
CA MET A 35 -6.58 -14.40 0.43
C MET A 35 -7.44 -15.54 -0.11
N PHE A 36 -8.74 -15.30 -0.16
CA PHE A 36 -9.73 -16.16 -0.79
C PHE A 36 -10.19 -15.46 -2.06
N ALA A 37 -9.83 -15.98 -3.19
CA ALA A 37 -10.09 -15.37 -4.49
C ALA A 37 -10.99 -16.26 -5.35
N SER A 38 -11.96 -15.64 -6.03
CA SER A 38 -12.85 -16.31 -6.97
C SER A 38 -12.46 -15.98 -8.42
N PRO A 39 -12.67 -16.92 -9.35
CA PRO A 39 -12.28 -16.75 -10.75
C PRO A 39 -13.07 -15.64 -11.46
N GLY A 40 -12.53 -15.20 -12.59
CA GLY A 40 -13.15 -14.22 -13.49
C GLY A 40 -12.99 -12.76 -13.04
N ALA A 41 -12.11 -12.49 -12.07
CA ALA A 41 -11.62 -11.14 -11.80
C ALA A 41 -10.46 -10.78 -12.73
N ALA A 42 -10.32 -9.49 -13.04
CA ALA A 42 -9.12 -9.00 -13.72
C ALA A 42 -7.90 -9.16 -12.79
N PRO A 43 -6.76 -9.63 -13.31
CA PRO A 43 -5.53 -9.65 -12.52
C PRO A 43 -5.13 -8.23 -12.12
N PRO A 44 -4.45 -8.04 -10.96
CA PRO A 44 -3.85 -6.76 -10.66
C PRO A 44 -2.86 -6.37 -11.78
N PRO A 45 -2.76 -5.09 -12.14
CA PRO A 45 -1.75 -4.64 -13.09
C PRO A 45 -0.36 -5.14 -12.68
N GLU A 46 0.46 -5.53 -13.68
CA GLU A 46 1.85 -5.90 -13.40
C GLU A 46 2.55 -4.74 -12.69
N HIS A 47 3.19 -5.02 -11.56
CA HIS A 47 3.75 -4.00 -10.68
C HIS A 47 5.06 -4.44 -10.02
N VAL A 48 5.69 -3.49 -9.33
CA VAL A 48 6.98 -3.68 -8.67
C VAL A 48 6.92 -3.10 -7.26
N HIS A 49 7.36 -3.86 -6.28
CA HIS A 49 7.66 -3.42 -4.92
C HIS A 49 9.18 -3.22 -4.76
N PRO A 50 9.73 -1.99 -4.79
CA PRO A 50 11.19 -1.79 -4.78
C PRO A 50 11.88 -2.28 -3.50
N ARG A 51 11.16 -2.34 -2.38
CA ARG A 51 11.71 -2.60 -1.04
C ARG A 51 11.10 -3.79 -0.32
N GLN A 52 10.11 -4.46 -0.93
CA GLN A 52 9.42 -5.59 -0.31
C GLN A 52 9.62 -6.85 -1.13
N GLU A 53 9.90 -7.93 -0.43
CA GLU A 53 9.70 -9.28 -0.91
C GLU A 53 8.22 -9.63 -0.74
N GLU A 54 7.64 -10.29 -1.74
CA GLU A 54 6.30 -10.84 -1.65
C GLU A 54 6.36 -12.36 -1.85
N ARG A 55 5.70 -13.12 -1.00
CA ARG A 55 5.64 -14.57 -1.09
C ARG A 55 4.20 -15.03 -1.17
N PHE A 56 3.94 -15.88 -2.14
CA PHE A 56 2.68 -16.60 -2.29
C PHE A 56 2.87 -18.06 -1.88
N GLU A 57 1.85 -18.62 -1.21
CA GLU A 57 1.75 -20.05 -0.92
C GLU A 57 0.30 -20.46 -1.15
N THR A 58 0.07 -21.33 -2.12
CA THR A 58 -1.28 -21.80 -2.44
C THR A 58 -1.70 -22.87 -1.43
N VAL A 59 -2.79 -22.61 -0.72
CA VAL A 59 -3.39 -23.58 0.23
C VAL A 59 -4.36 -24.50 -0.50
N SER A 60 -5.17 -23.94 -1.41
CA SER A 60 -6.08 -24.71 -2.28
C SER A 60 -6.32 -23.96 -3.59
N GLY A 61 -6.78 -24.68 -4.62
CA GLY A 61 -6.93 -24.14 -5.96
C GLY A 61 -5.60 -24.04 -6.70
N VAL A 62 -5.56 -23.24 -7.75
CA VAL A 62 -4.36 -23.02 -8.59
C VAL A 62 -4.16 -21.53 -8.80
N LEU A 63 -3.03 -21.02 -8.31
CA LEU A 63 -2.59 -19.66 -8.58
C LEU A 63 -1.62 -19.63 -9.74
N ARG A 64 -1.84 -18.78 -10.72
CA ARG A 64 -0.82 -18.43 -11.72
C ARG A 64 -0.20 -17.09 -11.40
N ALA A 65 1.09 -17.00 -11.60
CA ALA A 65 1.84 -15.76 -11.43
C ALA A 65 2.81 -15.57 -12.59
N ARG A 66 3.01 -14.32 -12.98
CA ARG A 66 4.12 -13.91 -13.85
C ARG A 66 5.10 -13.12 -13.02
N VAL A 67 6.35 -13.59 -12.93
CA VAL A 67 7.42 -12.98 -12.14
C VAL A 67 8.66 -12.80 -13.01
N GLY A 68 9.12 -11.57 -13.17
CA GLY A 68 10.26 -11.25 -14.02
C GLY A 68 10.06 -11.64 -15.49
N GLY A 69 8.81 -11.74 -15.96
CA GLY A 69 8.44 -12.17 -17.29
C GLY A 69 8.23 -13.69 -17.46
N GLU A 70 8.55 -14.48 -16.44
CA GLU A 70 8.30 -15.94 -16.45
C GLU A 70 6.97 -16.28 -15.79
N GLU A 71 6.16 -17.11 -16.45
CA GLU A 71 4.90 -17.62 -15.90
C GLU A 71 5.14 -18.90 -15.08
N ARG A 72 4.44 -18.95 -13.95
CA ARG A 72 4.44 -20.09 -13.04
C ARG A 72 3.03 -20.43 -12.61
N SER A 73 2.76 -21.72 -12.45
CA SER A 73 1.51 -22.25 -11.90
C SER A 73 1.83 -22.86 -10.55
N LEU A 74 1.06 -22.56 -9.54
CA LEU A 74 1.23 -23.00 -8.16
C LEU A 74 -0.02 -23.72 -7.71
N GLY A 75 0.07 -25.05 -7.60
CA GLY A 75 -0.95 -25.89 -6.98
C GLY A 75 -0.86 -25.87 -5.44
N ALA A 76 -1.79 -26.58 -4.80
CA ALA A 76 -1.84 -26.65 -3.33
C ALA A 76 -0.51 -27.14 -2.73
N GLY A 77 0.00 -26.42 -1.72
CA GLY A 77 1.27 -26.68 -1.05
C GLY A 77 2.49 -26.06 -1.75
N GLU A 78 2.35 -25.51 -2.93
CA GLU A 78 3.44 -24.86 -3.66
C GLU A 78 3.57 -23.39 -3.28
N SER A 79 4.77 -22.85 -3.36
CA SER A 79 5.06 -21.46 -3.04
C SER A 79 6.02 -20.80 -4.02
N LEU A 80 5.91 -19.47 -4.13
CA LEU A 80 6.72 -18.63 -4.97
C LEU A 80 7.14 -17.38 -4.19
N VAL A 81 8.39 -16.99 -4.33
CA VAL A 81 8.94 -15.74 -3.78
C VAL A 81 9.20 -14.77 -4.91
N VAL A 82 8.73 -13.56 -4.75
CA VAL A 82 9.00 -12.40 -5.62
C VAL A 82 10.00 -11.50 -4.91
N PRO A 83 11.27 -11.45 -5.36
CA PRO A 83 12.27 -10.58 -4.76
C PRO A 83 11.93 -9.09 -4.93
N PRO A 84 12.41 -8.20 -4.04
CA PRO A 84 12.27 -6.76 -4.22
C PRO A 84 12.73 -6.30 -5.62
N GLY A 85 11.98 -5.37 -6.20
CA GLY A 85 12.31 -4.82 -7.53
C GLY A 85 11.91 -5.70 -8.72
N THR A 86 11.29 -6.87 -8.50
CA THR A 86 10.90 -7.78 -9.57
C THR A 86 9.48 -7.48 -10.05
N PRO A 87 9.26 -7.23 -11.36
CA PRO A 87 7.93 -7.10 -11.94
C PRO A 87 7.12 -8.37 -11.77
N HIS A 88 5.88 -8.26 -11.33
CA HIS A 88 5.00 -9.40 -11.15
C HIS A 88 3.52 -9.05 -11.23
N THR A 89 2.72 -10.06 -11.48
CA THR A 89 1.26 -10.09 -11.40
C THR A 89 0.80 -11.53 -11.16
N TRP A 90 -0.46 -11.71 -10.77
CA TRP A 90 -1.02 -13.02 -10.52
C TRP A 90 -2.50 -13.07 -10.94
N TRP A 91 -3.02 -14.26 -11.18
CA TRP A 91 -4.43 -14.55 -11.50
C TRP A 91 -4.78 -15.98 -11.13
N LEU A 92 -6.06 -16.30 -11.08
CA LEU A 92 -6.51 -17.69 -10.93
C LEU A 92 -6.61 -18.37 -12.28
N ASP A 93 -6.23 -19.64 -12.32
CA ASP A 93 -6.34 -20.50 -13.50
C ASP A 93 -7.51 -21.48 -13.30
N GLY A 94 -8.49 -21.43 -14.21
CA GLY A 94 -9.67 -22.28 -14.14
C GLY A 94 -10.91 -21.62 -13.51
N GLU A 95 -11.85 -22.47 -13.09
CA GLU A 95 -13.16 -22.07 -12.59
C GLU A 95 -13.33 -22.24 -11.06
N GLU A 96 -12.29 -22.72 -10.39
CA GLU A 96 -12.33 -23.00 -8.96
C GLU A 96 -11.76 -21.82 -8.15
N ASP A 97 -12.32 -21.62 -6.95
CA ASP A 97 -11.80 -20.68 -5.98
C ASP A 97 -10.41 -21.13 -5.50
N ALA A 98 -9.56 -20.17 -5.17
CA ALA A 98 -8.27 -20.42 -4.55
C ALA A 98 -8.14 -19.76 -3.18
N ASN A 99 -7.43 -20.45 -2.30
CA ASN A 99 -6.97 -19.91 -1.03
C ASN A 99 -5.44 -19.79 -1.07
N VAL A 100 -4.93 -18.59 -0.84
CA VAL A 100 -3.51 -18.25 -0.96
C VAL A 100 -3.05 -17.48 0.26
N LEU A 101 -1.96 -17.94 0.87
CA LEU A 101 -1.25 -17.15 1.88
C LEU A 101 -0.30 -16.18 1.16
N VAL A 102 -0.38 -14.90 1.52
CA VAL A 102 0.46 -13.84 0.97
C VAL A 102 1.26 -13.20 2.09
N GLU A 103 2.56 -13.09 1.92
CA GLU A 103 3.46 -12.46 2.89
C GLU A 103 4.22 -11.30 2.25
N PHE A 104 4.36 -10.20 2.99
CA PHE A 104 5.18 -9.05 2.61
C PHE A 104 6.29 -8.84 3.66
N ARG A 105 7.55 -8.76 3.20
CA ARG A 105 8.74 -8.56 4.02
C ARG A 105 9.64 -7.45 3.47
N PRO A 106 9.87 -6.35 4.23
CA PRO A 106 9.18 -5.93 5.46
C PRO A 106 7.72 -5.56 5.20
N ALA A 107 6.90 -5.49 6.24
CA ALA A 107 5.47 -5.18 6.14
C ALA A 107 5.20 -3.78 5.56
N LEU A 108 6.02 -2.79 5.90
CA LEU A 108 5.85 -1.37 5.59
C LEU A 108 4.45 -0.85 5.96
N ASN A 109 3.75 -0.24 5.01
CA ASN A 109 2.38 0.28 5.14
C ASN A 109 1.37 -0.51 4.29
N THR A 110 1.69 -1.74 3.92
CA THR A 110 0.91 -2.57 2.99
C THR A 110 -0.49 -2.91 3.54
N GLU A 111 -0.67 -3.00 4.86
CA GLU A 111 -2.00 -3.14 5.48
C GLU A 111 -2.94 -2.02 5.05
N THR A 112 -2.50 -0.77 5.23
CA THR A 112 -3.29 0.41 4.89
C THR A 112 -3.52 0.51 3.38
N PHE A 113 -2.61 -0.01 2.56
CA PHE A 113 -2.82 -0.15 1.12
C PHE A 113 -4.02 -1.06 0.82
N PHE A 114 -4.07 -2.26 1.39
CA PHE A 114 -5.20 -3.18 1.20
C PHE A 114 -6.51 -2.55 1.69
N GLU A 115 -6.54 -2.01 2.91
CA GLU A 115 -7.72 -1.33 3.46
C GLU A 115 -8.20 -0.21 2.52
N THR A 116 -7.28 0.58 1.96
CA THR A 116 -7.60 1.69 1.05
C THR A 116 -8.13 1.20 -0.29
N MET A 117 -7.45 0.25 -0.94
CA MET A 117 -7.85 -0.26 -2.25
C MET A 117 -9.19 -0.99 -2.18
N TYR A 118 -9.39 -1.81 -1.16
CA TYR A 118 -10.65 -2.53 -0.94
C TYR A 118 -11.81 -1.58 -0.59
N GLY A 119 -11.54 -0.54 0.20
CA GLY A 119 -12.50 0.51 0.48
C GLY A 119 -12.92 1.29 -0.77
N LEU A 120 -11.97 1.69 -1.61
CA LEU A 120 -12.24 2.36 -2.88
C LEU A 120 -13.04 1.46 -3.83
N ALA A 121 -12.72 0.18 -3.89
CA ALA A 121 -13.43 -0.79 -4.73
C ALA A 121 -14.88 -0.99 -4.26
N ARG A 122 -15.09 -1.12 -2.95
CA ARG A 122 -16.42 -1.24 -2.33
C ARG A 122 -17.29 -0.01 -2.60
N ASP A 123 -16.70 1.19 -2.57
CA ASP A 123 -17.39 2.44 -2.85
C ASP A 123 -17.56 2.74 -4.35
N GLY A 124 -17.12 1.86 -5.25
CA GLY A 124 -17.20 2.05 -6.69
C GLY A 124 -16.29 3.16 -7.23
N LYS A 125 -15.22 3.50 -6.50
CA LYS A 125 -14.23 4.54 -6.85
C LYS A 125 -13.06 3.99 -7.68
N VAL A 126 -13.22 2.81 -8.26
CA VAL A 126 -12.28 2.15 -9.16
C VAL A 126 -12.99 1.77 -10.46
N ASP A 127 -12.22 1.55 -11.53
CA ASP A 127 -12.74 1.07 -12.81
C ASP A 127 -13.11 -0.44 -12.77
N GLU A 128 -13.46 -1.01 -13.93
CA GLU A 128 -13.80 -2.43 -14.07
C GLU A 128 -12.63 -3.38 -13.75
N ASN A 129 -11.39 -2.90 -13.86
CA ASN A 129 -10.17 -3.64 -13.53
C ASN A 129 -9.70 -3.41 -12.09
N GLY A 130 -10.48 -2.69 -11.26
CA GLY A 130 -10.13 -2.39 -9.88
C GLY A 130 -9.10 -1.26 -9.74
N VAL A 131 -8.84 -0.46 -10.80
CA VAL A 131 -7.86 0.62 -10.80
C VAL A 131 -8.54 1.96 -10.48
N PRO A 132 -8.05 2.72 -9.48
CA PRO A 132 -8.54 4.07 -9.20
C PRO A 132 -8.23 5.05 -10.33
N SER A 133 -8.84 6.24 -10.31
CA SER A 133 -8.52 7.31 -11.25
C SER A 133 -7.02 7.62 -11.28
N PHE A 134 -6.53 8.15 -12.41
CA PHE A 134 -5.10 8.39 -12.60
C PHE A 134 -4.43 9.22 -11.48
N LEU A 135 -5.09 10.30 -11.02
CA LEU A 135 -4.57 11.12 -9.92
C LEU A 135 -4.61 10.38 -8.57
N GLN A 136 -5.67 9.61 -8.31
CA GLN A 136 -5.74 8.77 -7.11
C GLN A 136 -4.66 7.69 -7.12
N THR A 137 -4.43 7.06 -8.28
CA THR A 137 -3.34 6.08 -8.47
C THR A 137 -1.98 6.71 -8.22
N ALA A 138 -1.71 7.92 -8.72
CA ALA A 138 -0.45 8.62 -8.47
C ALA A 138 -0.22 8.89 -6.97
N VAL A 139 -1.27 9.29 -6.24
CA VAL A 139 -1.21 9.53 -4.79
C VAL A 139 -0.93 8.23 -4.03
N ILE A 140 -1.64 7.15 -4.37
CA ILE A 140 -1.47 5.83 -3.75
C ILE A 140 -0.09 5.26 -4.08
N SER A 141 0.28 5.18 -5.36
CA SER A 141 1.57 4.60 -5.79
C SER A 141 2.76 5.31 -5.15
N SER A 142 2.69 6.64 -5.00
CA SER A 142 3.75 7.41 -4.33
C SER A 142 3.86 7.08 -2.84
N ALA A 143 2.72 6.87 -2.16
CA ALA A 143 2.69 6.63 -0.71
C ALA A 143 3.10 5.20 -0.33
N TYR A 144 2.75 4.23 -1.18
CA TYR A 144 2.97 2.81 -0.92
C TYR A 144 4.16 2.22 -1.69
N GLU A 145 4.82 3.03 -2.53
CA GLU A 145 5.95 2.63 -3.36
C GLU A 145 5.65 1.42 -4.25
N ILE A 146 4.47 1.41 -4.87
CA ILE A 146 4.05 0.43 -5.85
C ILE A 146 4.10 1.09 -7.23
N TYR A 147 4.91 0.56 -8.13
CA TYR A 147 5.17 1.15 -9.43
C TYR A 147 4.91 0.18 -10.57
N LEU A 148 4.64 0.71 -11.76
CA LEU A 148 4.59 -0.10 -12.96
C LEU A 148 6.02 -0.51 -13.37
N PRO A 149 6.21 -1.62 -14.11
CA PRO A 149 7.52 -2.00 -14.63
C PRO A 149 8.10 -0.96 -15.60
N ARG A 150 7.24 -0.20 -16.27
CA ARG A 150 7.60 0.87 -17.22
C ARG A 150 6.66 2.06 -17.07
N PRO A 151 7.13 3.29 -17.28
CA PRO A 151 8.52 3.73 -17.50
C PRO A 151 9.39 3.49 -16.24
N PRO A 152 10.72 3.75 -16.30
CA PRO A 152 11.60 3.59 -15.13
C PRO A 152 11.06 4.25 -13.87
N ILE A 153 11.24 3.63 -12.71
CA ILE A 153 10.69 4.09 -11.41
C ILE A 153 11.08 5.54 -11.11
N ALA A 154 12.31 5.96 -11.45
CA ALA A 154 12.74 7.35 -11.26
C ALA A 154 11.87 8.35 -12.03
N MET A 155 11.45 8.01 -13.26
CA MET A 155 10.55 8.84 -14.06
C MET A 155 9.14 8.87 -13.44
N GLN A 156 8.64 7.74 -12.98
CA GLN A 156 7.35 7.67 -12.29
C GLN A 156 7.38 8.52 -11.00
N LYS A 157 8.44 8.42 -10.20
CA LYS A 157 8.61 9.27 -9.00
C LYS A 157 8.64 10.75 -9.34
N ALA A 158 9.35 11.17 -10.40
CA ALA A 158 9.38 12.56 -10.85
C ALA A 158 7.98 13.04 -11.30
N LEU A 159 7.26 12.22 -12.07
CA LEU A 159 5.90 12.51 -12.48
C LEU A 159 4.96 12.62 -11.27
N PHE A 160 5.04 11.69 -10.33
CA PHE A 160 4.19 11.70 -9.14
C PHE A 160 4.50 12.88 -8.22
N ALA A 161 5.74 13.36 -8.16
CA ALA A 161 6.09 14.56 -7.42
C ALA A 161 5.31 15.80 -7.92
N LEU A 162 4.94 15.84 -9.22
CA LEU A 162 4.10 16.88 -9.80
C LEU A 162 2.60 16.61 -9.60
N LEU A 163 2.18 15.36 -9.73
CA LEU A 163 0.76 14.99 -9.70
C LEU A 163 0.17 14.90 -8.28
N VAL A 164 0.96 14.47 -7.30
CA VAL A 164 0.51 14.27 -5.91
C VAL A 164 -0.04 15.55 -5.28
N PRO A 165 0.62 16.73 -5.39
CA PRO A 165 0.05 17.97 -4.90
C PRO A 165 -1.30 18.31 -5.54
N VAL A 166 -1.42 18.13 -6.86
CA VAL A 166 -2.68 18.35 -7.60
C VAL A 166 -3.76 17.38 -7.12
N GLY A 167 -3.43 16.09 -7.02
CA GLY A 167 -4.35 15.09 -6.52
C GLY A 167 -4.86 15.41 -5.12
N LYS A 168 -3.97 15.80 -4.21
CA LYS A 168 -4.33 16.20 -2.84
C LYS A 168 -5.24 17.43 -2.80
N LEU A 169 -4.99 18.43 -3.65
CA LEU A 169 -5.87 19.60 -3.80
C LEU A 169 -7.27 19.23 -4.31
N MET A 170 -7.38 18.18 -5.13
CA MET A 170 -8.65 17.63 -5.60
C MET A 170 -9.33 16.68 -4.60
N GLY A 171 -8.75 16.52 -3.40
CA GLY A 171 -9.32 15.68 -2.33
C GLY A 171 -8.89 14.23 -2.34
N TYR A 172 -8.00 13.82 -3.27
CA TYR A 172 -7.44 12.47 -3.25
C TYR A 172 -6.45 12.30 -2.11
N ARG A 173 -6.52 11.16 -1.42
CA ARG A 173 -5.71 10.84 -0.25
C ARG A 173 -4.97 9.52 -0.45
N PRO A 174 -3.82 9.32 0.20
CA PRO A 174 -3.15 8.03 0.18
C PRO A 174 -3.91 6.97 0.98
N SER A 175 -4.66 7.37 2.00
CA SER A 175 -5.56 6.54 2.78
C SER A 175 -6.76 7.35 3.24
N TYR A 176 -7.80 6.67 3.68
CA TYR A 176 -9.06 7.29 4.10
C TYR A 176 -9.45 6.76 5.48
N PRO A 177 -9.76 7.64 6.45
CA PRO A 177 -10.13 7.24 7.81
C PRO A 177 -11.29 6.25 7.87
N GLU A 178 -12.25 6.37 6.93
CA GLU A 178 -13.40 5.47 6.82
C GLU A 178 -13.04 4.04 6.43
N TYR A 179 -11.85 3.81 5.85
CA TYR A 179 -11.37 2.48 5.44
C TYR A 179 -10.33 1.91 6.40
N SER A 180 -9.37 2.74 6.81
CA SER A 180 -8.17 2.31 7.54
C SER A 180 -8.01 2.94 8.91
N GLY A 181 -8.96 3.81 9.31
CA GLY A 181 -8.86 4.58 10.56
C GLY A 181 -7.78 5.67 10.54
N THR A 182 -7.15 5.94 9.39
CA THR A 182 -6.12 6.98 9.23
C THR A 182 -6.19 7.63 7.85
N ASP A 183 -5.83 8.90 7.75
CA ASP A 183 -5.66 9.62 6.48
C ASP A 183 -4.19 9.66 6.02
N THR A 184 -3.29 9.19 6.86
CA THR A 184 -1.85 9.14 6.57
C THR A 184 -1.32 7.73 6.85
N PRO A 185 -0.87 7.00 5.83
CA PRO A 185 -0.32 5.66 6.04
C PRO A 185 0.97 5.73 6.84
N GLU A 186 1.01 5.01 7.96
CA GLU A 186 2.20 4.88 8.78
C GLU A 186 3.03 3.69 8.29
N THR A 187 4.27 3.93 7.90
CA THR A 187 5.20 2.87 7.54
C THR A 187 5.81 2.26 8.80
N VAL A 188 5.55 0.98 9.03
CA VAL A 188 6.18 0.22 10.11
C VAL A 188 7.34 -0.57 9.49
N GLY A 189 8.57 -0.12 9.73
CA GLY A 189 9.78 -0.83 9.32
C GLY A 189 10.36 -1.66 10.45
N PRO A 190 11.22 -2.66 10.15
CA PRO A 190 11.92 -3.45 11.15
C PRO A 190 12.69 -2.57 12.14
N GLY A 191 12.48 -2.74 13.45
CA GLY A 191 13.15 -2.00 14.51
C GLY A 191 12.51 -0.67 14.91
N ASP A 192 11.36 -0.28 14.35
CA ASP A 192 10.68 0.98 14.69
C ASP A 192 9.86 0.91 16.01
N GLY A 193 9.76 -0.25 16.62
CA GLY A 193 9.03 -0.48 17.87
C GLY A 193 9.56 0.30 19.09
N SER A 194 10.80 0.81 19.02
CA SER A 194 11.42 1.56 20.14
C SER A 194 11.13 3.08 20.15
N ARG A 195 10.52 3.62 19.08
CA ARG A 195 10.27 5.07 18.94
C ARG A 195 8.88 5.53 19.40
N ARG A 196 8.01 4.63 19.84
CA ARG A 196 6.61 4.97 20.19
C ARG A 196 6.39 5.54 21.60
N ALA A 197 7.44 5.78 22.39
CA ALA A 197 7.31 6.32 23.76
C ALA A 197 7.60 7.83 23.90
N GLY A 198 7.75 8.59 22.84
CA GLY A 198 8.30 9.93 23.00
C GLY A 198 7.98 11.02 21.99
N ILE A 199 6.81 11.03 21.31
CA ILE A 199 6.40 12.22 20.54
C ILE A 199 4.91 12.52 20.79
N VAL A 200 4.62 12.89 22.03
CA VAL A 200 3.50 13.78 22.37
C VAL A 200 4.12 14.88 23.24
N ALA A 201 4.52 15.96 22.62
CA ALA A 201 4.74 17.30 23.17
C ALA A 201 5.90 17.99 22.43
N ALA A 202 5.63 18.68 21.36
CA ALA A 202 6.33 19.93 20.97
C ALA A 202 5.70 20.52 19.69
N VAL A 203 4.41 20.81 19.73
CA VAL A 203 3.82 21.84 18.86
C VAL A 203 3.18 22.87 19.77
N GLY A 204 3.99 23.82 20.20
CA GLY A 204 3.53 24.94 21.01
C GLY A 204 4.71 25.73 21.50
N ALA A 205 5.11 26.75 20.76
CA ALA A 205 5.80 27.96 21.16
C ALA A 205 6.84 28.37 20.10
N GLY A 206 6.41 29.10 19.13
CA GLY A 206 7.26 29.65 18.05
C GLY A 206 6.58 30.79 17.31
N LEU A 207 5.68 31.50 17.98
CA LEU A 207 5.14 32.81 17.53
C LEU A 207 5.53 33.86 18.54
N LEU A 208 6.08 34.99 18.05
CA LEU A 208 6.39 36.25 18.72
C LEU A 208 7.88 36.47 19.02
N ALA A 209 8.54 37.09 18.06
CA ALA A 209 9.45 38.20 18.27
C ALA A 209 9.83 38.89 16.96
N PHE A 210 8.89 39.56 16.32
CA PHE A 210 9.19 40.68 15.42
C PHE A 210 8.64 41.93 16.09
N ALA A 211 9.49 42.56 16.90
CA ALA A 211 9.18 43.85 17.49
C ALA A 211 10.33 44.84 17.22
N LEU A 212 10.04 45.72 16.29
CA LEU A 212 10.43 47.14 16.27
C LEU A 212 11.81 47.55 16.85
N VAL A 213 12.78 47.75 15.98
CA VAL A 213 13.82 48.75 16.21
C VAL A 213 13.33 50.06 15.60
N ARG A 214 12.72 50.93 16.42
CA ARG A 214 12.48 52.32 16.12
C ARG A 214 13.82 53.08 16.27
N ARG A 215 14.33 53.57 15.15
CA ARG A 215 15.36 54.65 15.12
C ARG A 215 14.80 55.87 15.83
N ARG A 216 15.47 56.30 16.91
CA ARG A 216 15.41 57.67 17.41
C ARG A 216 16.56 58.44 16.80
N SER A 217 16.28 59.32 15.87
CA SER A 217 17.09 60.46 15.54
C SER A 217 16.84 61.54 16.59
N GLY A 218 17.87 62.04 17.24
CA GLY A 218 17.86 63.16 18.18
C GLY A 218 19.07 63.98 17.95
N ARG A 219 18.82 65.16 17.45
CA ARG A 219 19.63 66.36 17.30
C ARG A 219 20.53 66.65 18.48
N ARG A 220 21.79 66.92 18.29
CA ARG A 220 22.42 68.24 18.36
C ARG A 220 23.79 68.19 17.72
#